data_d568844c70fe5de4ab18ddca19200e7e
#
_entry.id   d568844c70fe5de4ab18ddca19200e7e
#
_cell.length_a   1.000
_cell.length_b   1.000
_cell.length_c   1.000
_cell.angle_alpha   90.00
_cell.angle_beta   90.00
_cell.angle_gamma   90.00
#
_symmetry.space_group_name_H-M   'P 1'
#
loop_
_entity.id
_entity.type
_entity.pdbx_description
1 polymer ?
#
loop_
_entity_poly.entity_id
_entity_poly.type
_entity_poly.pdbx_seq_one_letter_code
_entity_poly.pdbx_strand_id
1 'polypeptide(L)'
;MINPEKFSKMGIKPPKGALLYGPPGCGKTLLARALATESSGNMILVRGSEILSKWVGESEKAIREIFRKAKSSSPCVIIFDELDSLAKFKSGEEGGIGETVLSQLLTEMEDGSASRVVVIGISNRPDIIDGSVLRTGRLDLRIFIQPPDERGRFDIIKILTDSMPLSSDVNLKEIAVATQNYSGADLAALCREAAVKAMQNNVSKISSADFAAGLKQIKPSITNEVETWYEKINDGISNVIPKESDRAFYG
;
A
#
# COMPACT_ATOMS: atom_id res chain seq x y z
N MET A 1 2.29 -18.05 -0.69
CA MET A 1 3.42 -18.58 -1.45
C MET A 1 4.23 -19.65 -0.74
N ILE A 2 4.12 -19.78 0.55
CA ILE A 2 4.90 -20.73 1.35
C ILE A 2 4.55 -22.19 1.03
N ASN A 3 3.35 -22.50 0.49
CA ASN A 3 2.94 -23.85 0.18
C ASN A 3 2.01 -23.96 -1.06
N PRO A 4 2.50 -23.74 -2.29
CA PRO A 4 1.69 -23.84 -3.51
C PRO A 4 1.08 -25.26 -3.69
N GLU A 5 1.75 -26.30 -3.18
CA GLU A 5 1.28 -27.69 -3.24
C GLU A 5 -0.03 -27.92 -2.46
N LYS A 6 -0.29 -27.14 -1.39
CA LYS A 6 -1.56 -27.25 -0.66
C LYS A 6 -2.75 -26.78 -1.50
N PHE A 7 -2.57 -25.72 -2.28
CA PHE A 7 -3.60 -25.23 -3.20
C PHE A 7 -3.86 -26.22 -4.33
N SER A 8 -2.80 -26.78 -4.92
CA SER A 8 -2.91 -27.82 -5.96
C SER A 8 -3.62 -29.07 -5.47
N LYS A 9 -3.34 -29.53 -4.24
CA LYS A 9 -4.02 -30.67 -3.62
C LYS A 9 -5.52 -30.44 -3.40
N MET A 10 -5.94 -29.18 -3.21
CA MET A 10 -7.34 -28.80 -3.06
C MET A 10 -8.03 -28.45 -4.39
N GLY A 11 -7.31 -28.56 -5.53
CA GLY A 11 -7.84 -28.18 -6.84
C GLY A 11 -8.06 -26.66 -7.03
N ILE A 12 -7.48 -25.83 -6.14
CA ILE A 12 -7.65 -24.37 -6.16
C ILE A 12 -6.40 -23.72 -6.72
N LYS A 13 -6.56 -22.74 -7.61
CA LYS A 13 -5.43 -21.93 -8.08
C LYS A 13 -5.02 -20.93 -6.98
N PRO A 14 -3.73 -20.81 -6.61
CA PRO A 14 -3.29 -19.79 -5.67
C PRO A 14 -3.54 -18.39 -6.23
N PRO A 15 -3.87 -17.39 -5.38
CA PRO A 15 -3.99 -16.01 -5.81
C PRO A 15 -2.65 -15.52 -6.41
N LYS A 16 -2.72 -14.83 -7.54
CA LYS A 16 -1.54 -14.33 -8.25
C LYS A 16 -1.11 -12.95 -7.82
N GLY A 17 -2.02 -12.18 -7.24
CA GLY A 17 -1.74 -10.82 -6.84
C GLY A 17 -2.69 -10.27 -5.79
N ALA A 18 -2.25 -9.17 -5.19
CA ALA A 18 -3.01 -8.43 -4.19
C ALA A 18 -2.97 -6.92 -4.48
N LEU A 19 -4.07 -6.22 -4.22
CA LEU A 19 -4.12 -4.77 -4.17
C LEU A 19 -4.16 -4.34 -2.70
N LEU A 20 -3.14 -3.57 -2.27
CA LEU A 20 -3.15 -2.84 -1.01
C LEU A 20 -3.64 -1.42 -1.28
N TYR A 21 -4.74 -1.01 -0.65
CA TYR A 21 -5.28 0.32 -0.85
C TYR A 21 -5.68 0.98 0.49
N GLY A 22 -5.81 2.29 0.49
CA GLY A 22 -6.17 3.06 1.69
C GLY A 22 -5.54 4.45 1.69
N PRO A 23 -5.74 5.24 2.76
CA PRO A 23 -5.23 6.59 2.87
C PRO A 23 -3.71 6.67 2.75
N PRO A 24 -3.16 7.77 2.20
CA PRO A 24 -1.71 7.97 2.14
C PRO A 24 -1.10 7.97 3.55
N GLY A 25 0.18 7.59 3.64
CA GLY A 25 0.90 7.59 4.92
C GLY A 25 0.58 6.45 5.90
N CYS A 26 -0.35 5.53 5.58
CA CYS A 26 -0.75 4.41 6.45
C CYS A 26 0.11 3.15 6.31
N GLY A 27 1.29 3.22 5.67
CA GLY A 27 2.28 2.14 5.69
C GLY A 27 2.12 1.07 4.60
N LYS A 28 1.29 1.26 3.57
CA LYS A 28 1.08 0.29 2.49
C LYS A 28 2.37 -0.22 1.85
N THR A 29 3.25 0.69 1.46
CA THR A 29 4.55 0.36 0.84
C THR A 29 5.48 -0.34 1.83
N LEU A 30 5.47 0.05 3.12
CA LEU A 30 6.24 -0.62 4.17
C LEU A 30 5.76 -2.06 4.36
N LEU A 31 4.44 -2.27 4.42
CA LEU A 31 3.84 -3.59 4.56
C LEU A 31 4.20 -4.48 3.37
N ALA A 32 4.10 -3.98 2.13
CA ALA A 32 4.45 -4.75 0.94
C ALA A 32 5.93 -5.16 0.94
N ARG A 33 6.83 -4.27 1.35
CA ARG A 33 8.27 -4.57 1.50
C ARG A 33 8.52 -5.62 2.59
N ALA A 34 7.87 -5.48 3.74
CA ALA A 34 8.00 -6.44 4.84
C ALA A 34 7.53 -7.83 4.40
N LEU A 35 6.38 -7.94 3.72
CA LEU A 35 5.88 -9.19 3.16
C LEU A 35 6.86 -9.83 2.17
N ALA A 36 7.48 -9.03 1.30
CA ALA A 36 8.47 -9.52 0.35
C ALA A 36 9.73 -10.05 1.06
N THR A 37 10.21 -9.34 2.09
CA THR A 37 11.37 -9.75 2.90
C THR A 37 11.08 -11.05 3.66
N GLU A 38 9.95 -11.15 4.33
CA GLU A 38 9.54 -12.35 5.09
C GLU A 38 9.29 -13.57 4.18
N SER A 39 8.92 -13.34 2.92
CA SER A 39 8.68 -14.42 1.95
C SER A 39 9.95 -15.12 1.48
N SER A 40 11.14 -14.65 1.87
CA SER A 40 12.45 -15.14 1.42
C SER A 40 12.60 -15.21 -0.11
N GLY A 41 11.78 -14.45 -0.83
CA GLY A 41 11.82 -14.32 -2.28
C GLY A 41 12.56 -13.06 -2.73
N ASN A 42 12.87 -13.00 -4.02
CA ASN A 42 13.37 -11.79 -4.63
C ASN A 42 12.27 -10.73 -4.71
N MET A 43 12.65 -9.45 -4.66
CA MET A 43 11.71 -8.33 -4.73
C MET A 43 12.12 -7.35 -5.84
N ILE A 44 11.14 -6.95 -6.63
CA ILE A 44 11.26 -5.87 -7.60
C ILE A 44 10.25 -4.79 -7.22
N LEU A 45 10.74 -3.62 -6.80
CA LEU A 45 9.90 -2.46 -6.51
C LEU A 45 9.88 -1.54 -7.73
N VAL A 46 8.69 -1.20 -8.19
CA VAL A 46 8.44 -0.35 -9.35
C VAL A 46 7.47 0.74 -8.95
N ARG A 47 7.79 2.00 -9.28
CA ARG A 47 6.85 3.10 -9.15
C ARG A 47 6.14 3.33 -10.48
N GLY A 48 4.82 3.37 -10.45
CA GLY A 48 4.02 3.56 -11.65
C GLY A 48 4.37 4.85 -12.41
N SER A 49 4.59 5.93 -11.69
CA SER A 49 5.00 7.23 -12.24
C SER A 49 6.36 7.17 -12.99
N GLU A 50 7.31 6.33 -12.54
CA GLU A 50 8.62 6.19 -13.21
C GLU A 50 8.51 5.48 -14.56
N ILE A 51 7.59 4.53 -14.71
CA ILE A 51 7.37 3.83 -15.98
C ILE A 51 6.86 4.82 -17.03
N LEU A 52 5.91 5.68 -16.66
CA LEU A 52 5.34 6.64 -17.59
C LEU A 52 6.31 7.76 -17.97
N SER A 53 7.16 8.21 -17.03
CA SER A 53 8.05 9.36 -17.26
C SER A 53 9.35 9.01 -18.00
N LYS A 54 9.98 7.89 -17.66
CA LYS A 54 11.27 7.47 -18.23
C LYS A 54 11.17 6.79 -19.61
N TRP A 55 10.00 6.23 -19.90
CA TRP A 55 9.82 5.32 -21.03
C TRP A 55 8.73 5.80 -21.98
N VAL A 56 8.66 7.10 -22.24
CA VAL A 56 7.77 7.65 -23.28
C VAL A 56 8.09 6.96 -24.61
N GLY A 57 7.13 6.16 -25.11
CA GLY A 57 7.29 5.33 -26.32
C GLY A 57 7.88 3.92 -26.09
N GLU A 58 8.34 3.55 -24.87
CA GLU A 58 8.90 2.24 -24.54
C GLU A 58 8.33 1.62 -23.25
N SER A 59 7.27 2.20 -22.70
CA SER A 59 6.68 1.78 -21.42
C SER A 59 6.24 0.31 -21.39
N GLU A 60 5.75 -0.22 -22.52
CA GLU A 60 5.40 -1.65 -22.68
C GLU A 60 6.63 -2.55 -22.56
N LYS A 61 7.75 -2.15 -23.17
CA LYS A 61 9.01 -2.90 -23.08
C LYS A 61 9.50 -2.93 -21.63
N ALA A 62 9.33 -1.83 -20.89
CA ALA A 62 9.69 -1.74 -19.48
C ALA A 62 8.88 -2.75 -18.63
N ILE A 63 7.55 -2.83 -18.81
CA ILE A 63 6.70 -3.81 -18.14
C ILE A 63 7.18 -5.23 -18.45
N ARG A 64 7.39 -5.54 -19.72
CA ARG A 64 7.87 -6.84 -20.19
C ARG A 64 9.20 -7.24 -19.56
N GLU A 65 10.15 -6.31 -19.50
CA GLU A 65 11.46 -6.53 -18.86
C GLU A 65 11.36 -6.75 -17.35
N ILE A 66 10.46 -6.05 -16.65
CA ILE A 66 10.21 -6.26 -15.22
C ILE A 66 9.72 -7.69 -14.98
N PHE A 67 8.72 -8.15 -15.74
CA PHE A 67 8.22 -9.51 -15.60
C PHE A 67 9.23 -10.56 -16.04
N ARG A 68 10.01 -10.33 -17.08
CA ARG A 68 11.10 -11.21 -17.51
C ARG A 68 12.13 -11.39 -16.38
N LYS A 69 12.56 -10.28 -15.75
CA LYS A 69 13.49 -10.32 -14.60
C LYS A 69 12.88 -11.07 -13.42
N ALA A 70 11.62 -10.82 -13.11
CA ALA A 70 10.92 -11.52 -12.02
C ALA A 70 10.83 -13.02 -12.25
N LYS A 71 10.49 -13.44 -13.48
CA LYS A 71 10.44 -14.86 -13.88
C LYS A 71 11.82 -15.51 -13.76
N SER A 72 12.90 -14.84 -14.15
CA SER A 72 14.29 -15.33 -14.05
C SER A 72 14.78 -15.44 -12.62
N SER A 73 14.29 -14.60 -11.71
CA SER A 73 14.66 -14.58 -10.29
C SER A 73 13.59 -15.19 -9.37
N SER A 74 12.74 -16.05 -9.91
CA SER A 74 11.66 -16.74 -9.17
C SER A 74 12.22 -17.58 -7.99
N PRO A 75 11.58 -17.60 -6.81
CA PRO A 75 10.35 -16.90 -6.42
C PRO A 75 10.57 -15.39 -6.27
N CYS A 76 9.67 -14.59 -6.84
CA CYS A 76 9.80 -13.14 -6.87
C CYS A 76 8.46 -12.45 -6.56
N VAL A 77 8.54 -11.33 -5.82
CA VAL A 77 7.42 -10.41 -5.59
C VAL A 77 7.66 -9.13 -6.38
N ILE A 78 6.75 -8.78 -7.27
CA ILE A 78 6.74 -7.48 -7.94
C ILE A 78 5.81 -6.56 -7.16
N ILE A 79 6.31 -5.41 -6.72
CA ILE A 79 5.52 -4.39 -6.03
C ILE A 79 5.37 -3.21 -6.98
N PHE A 80 4.14 -2.94 -7.44
CA PHE A 80 3.81 -1.72 -8.17
C PHE A 80 3.27 -0.68 -7.19
N ASP A 81 4.10 0.28 -6.81
CA ASP A 81 3.69 1.42 -6.01
C ASP A 81 3.07 2.50 -6.92
N GLU A 82 2.06 3.22 -6.43
CA GLU A 82 1.27 4.17 -7.23
C GLU A 82 0.65 3.50 -8.48
N LEU A 83 0.06 2.31 -8.31
CA LEU A 83 -0.55 1.55 -9.41
C LEU A 83 -1.63 2.35 -10.14
N ASP A 84 -2.33 3.24 -9.45
CA ASP A 84 -3.32 4.14 -10.00
C ASP A 84 -2.75 5.06 -11.10
N SER A 85 -1.46 5.31 -11.13
CA SER A 85 -0.83 6.05 -12.22
C SER A 85 -0.77 5.25 -13.52
N LEU A 86 -0.63 3.91 -13.46
CA LEU A 86 -0.55 3.00 -14.60
C LEU A 86 -1.91 2.49 -15.07
N ALA A 87 -2.83 2.28 -14.12
CA ALA A 87 -4.05 1.51 -14.31
C ALA A 87 -5.32 2.38 -14.23
N LYS A 88 -5.24 3.65 -14.64
CA LYS A 88 -6.38 4.58 -14.63
C LYS A 88 -7.47 4.12 -15.59
N PHE A 89 -8.72 4.14 -15.08
CA PHE A 89 -9.91 4.05 -15.91
C PHE A 89 -9.99 5.27 -16.85
N LYS A 90 -10.31 5.04 -18.11
CA LYS A 90 -10.39 6.11 -19.10
C LYS A 90 -11.71 6.86 -19.06
N SER A 91 -11.61 8.18 -19.09
CA SER A 91 -12.66 9.05 -19.60
C SER A 91 -12.17 9.72 -20.91
N GLY A 92 -12.49 9.08 -22.03
CA GLY A 92 -12.71 9.83 -23.27
C GLY A 92 -11.57 10.07 -24.26
N GLU A 93 -10.33 9.60 -24.10
CA GLU A 93 -9.34 9.68 -25.17
C GLU A 93 -8.88 8.29 -25.62
N GLU A 94 -9.29 7.87 -26.81
CA GLU A 94 -8.87 6.62 -27.46
C GLU A 94 -7.37 6.67 -27.82
N GLY A 95 -6.62 5.65 -27.41
CA GLY A 95 -5.26 5.41 -27.91
C GLY A 95 -4.10 6.00 -27.11
N GLY A 96 -4.28 6.38 -25.83
CA GLY A 96 -3.20 6.92 -25.00
C GLY A 96 -2.17 5.88 -24.52
N ILE A 97 -0.92 6.31 -24.25
CA ILE A 97 0.20 5.50 -23.74
C ILE A 97 -0.21 4.65 -22.52
N GLY A 98 -1.10 5.17 -21.67
CA GLY A 98 -1.60 4.46 -20.49
C GLY A 98 -2.37 3.18 -20.81
N GLU A 99 -3.09 3.11 -21.93
CA GLU A 99 -3.88 1.93 -22.33
C GLU A 99 -3.00 0.78 -22.79
N THR A 100 -2.00 1.09 -23.59
CA THR A 100 -1.02 0.10 -24.06
C THR A 100 -0.21 -0.47 -22.91
N VAL A 101 0.18 0.37 -21.94
CA VAL A 101 0.87 -0.07 -20.70
C VAL A 101 -0.03 -0.96 -19.85
N LEU A 102 -1.29 -0.56 -19.66
CA LEU A 102 -2.27 -1.35 -18.93
C LEU A 102 -2.50 -2.70 -19.60
N SER A 103 -2.71 -2.73 -20.92
CA SER A 103 -2.91 -3.97 -21.68
C SER A 103 -1.70 -4.90 -21.57
N GLN A 104 -0.48 -4.36 -21.65
CA GLN A 104 0.74 -5.15 -21.47
C GLN A 104 0.85 -5.69 -20.03
N LEU A 105 0.53 -4.88 -19.02
CA LEU A 105 0.51 -5.31 -17.61
C LEU A 105 -0.44 -6.50 -17.41
N LEU A 106 -1.67 -6.40 -17.96
CA LEU A 106 -2.68 -7.45 -17.87
C LEU A 106 -2.21 -8.74 -18.54
N THR A 107 -1.60 -8.64 -19.73
CA THR A 107 -1.04 -9.77 -20.48
C THR A 107 0.05 -10.49 -19.68
N GLU A 108 1.01 -9.75 -19.11
CA GLU A 108 2.09 -10.33 -18.32
C GLU A 108 1.60 -11.00 -17.02
N MET A 109 0.55 -10.46 -16.41
CA MET A 109 -0.07 -11.06 -15.21
C MET A 109 -0.76 -12.39 -15.54
N GLU A 110 -1.35 -12.54 -16.71
CA GLU A 110 -1.99 -13.78 -17.16
C GLU A 110 -0.97 -14.87 -17.51
N ASP A 111 0.09 -14.50 -18.24
CA ASP A 111 1.15 -15.41 -18.67
C ASP A 111 1.97 -16.02 -17.52
N GLY A 112 1.92 -15.42 -16.34
CA GLY A 112 2.67 -15.84 -15.17
C GLY A 112 2.22 -17.15 -14.52
N SER A 113 1.35 -17.95 -15.13
CA SER A 113 0.70 -19.13 -14.51
C SER A 113 1.67 -20.25 -14.08
N ALA A 114 2.86 -20.35 -14.66
CA ALA A 114 3.88 -21.35 -14.33
C ALA A 114 5.02 -20.81 -13.44
N SER A 115 5.11 -19.48 -13.23
CA SER A 115 6.19 -18.85 -12.47
C SER A 115 5.73 -18.52 -11.04
N ARG A 116 6.62 -18.72 -10.06
CA ARG A 116 6.39 -18.29 -8.67
C ARG A 116 6.58 -16.77 -8.54
N VAL A 117 5.86 -16.00 -9.37
CA VAL A 117 5.84 -14.54 -9.32
C VAL A 117 4.50 -14.08 -8.76
N VAL A 118 4.53 -13.21 -7.78
CA VAL A 118 3.35 -12.56 -7.20
C VAL A 118 3.43 -11.07 -7.44
N VAL A 119 2.30 -10.45 -7.76
CA VAL A 119 2.18 -9.02 -7.98
C VAL A 119 1.45 -8.39 -6.81
N ILE A 120 2.03 -7.35 -6.22
CA ILE A 120 1.38 -6.50 -5.21
C ILE A 120 1.21 -5.12 -5.82
N GLY A 121 -0.03 -4.71 -6.04
CA GLY A 121 -0.37 -3.34 -6.40
C GLY A 121 -0.60 -2.51 -5.14
N ILE A 122 -0.15 -1.26 -5.14
CA ILE A 122 -0.40 -0.30 -4.06
C ILE A 122 -1.05 0.94 -4.66
N SER A 123 -2.14 1.41 -4.07
CA SER A 123 -2.83 2.61 -4.53
C SER A 123 -3.43 3.41 -3.38
N ASN A 124 -3.44 4.73 -3.55
CA ASN A 124 -4.20 5.65 -2.72
C ASN A 124 -5.58 5.98 -3.33
N ARG A 125 -5.81 5.62 -4.60
CA ARG A 125 -7.02 5.91 -5.36
C ARG A 125 -7.57 4.64 -6.03
N PRO A 126 -8.12 3.70 -5.24
CA PRO A 126 -8.65 2.45 -5.79
C PRO A 126 -9.86 2.68 -6.72
N ASP A 127 -10.54 3.81 -6.58
CA ASP A 127 -11.70 4.23 -7.37
C ASP A 127 -11.38 4.50 -8.85
N ILE A 128 -10.15 4.89 -9.16
CA ILE A 128 -9.72 5.20 -10.54
C ILE A 128 -9.00 4.03 -11.23
N ILE A 129 -8.79 2.92 -10.52
CA ILE A 129 -8.17 1.72 -11.10
C ILE A 129 -9.19 1.03 -12.00
N ASP A 130 -8.74 0.68 -13.22
CA ASP A 130 -9.55 -0.08 -14.16
C ASP A 130 -9.96 -1.45 -13.58
N GLY A 131 -11.24 -1.78 -13.66
CA GLY A 131 -11.78 -3.02 -13.10
C GLY A 131 -11.19 -4.30 -13.71
N SER A 132 -10.59 -4.23 -14.91
CA SER A 132 -9.92 -5.37 -15.53
C SER A 132 -8.71 -5.84 -14.73
N VAL A 133 -8.02 -4.94 -14.02
CA VAL A 133 -6.88 -5.26 -13.14
C VAL A 133 -7.30 -6.06 -11.91
N LEU A 134 -8.54 -5.84 -11.46
CA LEU A 134 -9.09 -6.39 -10.21
C LEU A 134 -9.86 -7.71 -10.40
N ARG A 135 -9.77 -8.31 -11.58
CA ARG A 135 -10.43 -9.59 -11.90
C ARG A 135 -9.68 -10.79 -11.32
N THR A 136 -10.42 -11.89 -11.16
CA THR A 136 -9.86 -13.19 -10.74
C THR A 136 -8.67 -13.61 -11.60
N GLY A 137 -7.59 -14.01 -10.94
CA GLY A 137 -6.34 -14.40 -11.58
C GLY A 137 -5.37 -13.25 -11.84
N ARG A 138 -5.70 -12.04 -11.41
CA ARG A 138 -4.87 -10.82 -11.45
C ARG A 138 -4.68 -10.28 -10.02
N LEU A 139 -5.11 -9.04 -9.70
CA LEU A 139 -5.14 -8.52 -8.34
C LEU A 139 -6.50 -8.84 -7.68
N ASP A 140 -6.77 -10.10 -7.50
CA ASP A 140 -8.04 -10.60 -6.98
C ASP A 140 -8.17 -10.47 -5.46
N LEU A 141 -7.05 -10.42 -4.75
CA LEU A 141 -7.05 -10.16 -3.30
C LEU A 141 -6.97 -8.64 -3.04
N ARG A 142 -8.00 -8.08 -2.42
CA ARG A 142 -8.08 -6.65 -2.10
C ARG A 142 -7.99 -6.48 -0.60
N ILE A 143 -7.03 -5.66 -0.15
CA ILE A 143 -6.72 -5.47 1.27
C ILE A 143 -6.76 -3.97 1.57
N PHE A 144 -7.74 -3.57 2.37
CA PHE A 144 -7.85 -2.20 2.85
C PHE A 144 -6.88 -1.99 4.03
N ILE A 145 -5.99 -1.02 3.89
CA ILE A 145 -5.07 -0.61 4.96
C ILE A 145 -5.67 0.61 5.63
N GLN A 146 -6.26 0.37 6.78
CA GLN A 146 -6.92 1.40 7.58
C GLN A 146 -5.93 2.37 8.23
N PRO A 147 -6.37 3.59 8.58
CA PRO A 147 -5.64 4.45 9.51
C PRO A 147 -5.34 3.72 10.82
N PRO A 148 -4.22 4.06 11.49
CA PRO A 148 -3.91 3.44 12.77
C PRO A 148 -4.90 3.87 13.86
N ASP A 149 -5.45 2.91 14.60
CA ASP A 149 -6.21 3.14 15.82
C ASP A 149 -5.30 3.70 16.94
N GLU A 150 -5.85 4.00 18.11
CA GLU A 150 -5.09 4.55 19.23
C GLU A 150 -3.91 3.66 19.61
N ARG A 151 -4.13 2.35 19.67
CA ARG A 151 -3.08 1.38 19.99
C ARG A 151 -2.02 1.35 18.89
N GLY A 152 -2.42 1.32 17.64
CA GLY A 152 -1.51 1.37 16.50
C GLY A 152 -0.68 2.65 16.49
N ARG A 153 -1.28 3.82 16.81
CA ARG A 153 -0.54 5.07 16.93
C ARG A 153 0.49 5.02 18.07
N PHE A 154 0.11 4.47 19.22
CA PHE A 154 1.05 4.26 20.32
C PHE A 154 2.24 3.40 19.89
N ASP A 155 1.98 2.26 19.24
CA ASP A 155 3.03 1.34 18.80
C ASP A 155 3.94 1.99 17.73
N ILE A 156 3.36 2.76 16.81
CA ILE A 156 4.13 3.52 15.80
C ILE A 156 5.02 4.56 16.48
N ILE A 157 4.46 5.38 17.39
CA ILE A 157 5.24 6.40 18.10
C ILE A 157 6.37 5.75 18.90
N LYS A 158 6.10 4.64 19.58
CA LYS A 158 7.10 3.88 20.33
C LYS A 158 8.27 3.45 19.44
N ILE A 159 7.98 2.89 18.25
CA ILE A 159 9.02 2.49 17.29
C ILE A 159 9.81 3.71 16.79
N LEU A 160 9.11 4.80 16.45
CA LEU A 160 9.75 6.03 15.95
C LEU A 160 10.64 6.70 16.98
N THR A 161 10.31 6.57 18.26
CA THR A 161 11.05 7.22 19.36
C THR A 161 12.06 6.31 20.05
N ASP A 162 12.19 5.04 19.65
CA ASP A 162 13.06 4.05 20.30
C ASP A 162 14.54 4.51 20.37
N SER A 163 15.02 5.19 19.34
CA SER A 163 16.39 5.74 19.29
C SER A 163 16.48 7.21 19.70
N MET A 164 15.38 7.85 20.11
CA MET A 164 15.35 9.28 20.46
C MET A 164 15.60 9.49 21.96
N PRO A 165 16.38 10.52 22.35
CA PRO A 165 16.62 10.85 23.75
C PRO A 165 15.40 11.54 24.36
N LEU A 166 14.44 10.76 24.85
CA LEU A 166 13.25 11.30 25.49
C LEU A 166 13.53 11.71 26.96
N SER A 167 12.88 12.76 27.40
CA SER A 167 12.81 13.16 28.80
C SER A 167 11.80 12.29 29.55
N SER A 168 11.94 12.17 30.88
CA SER A 168 11.06 11.34 31.71
C SER A 168 9.61 11.85 31.83
N ASP A 169 9.35 13.08 31.41
CA ASP A 169 8.03 13.71 31.38
C ASP A 169 7.20 13.34 30.13
N VAL A 170 7.78 12.65 29.15
CA VAL A 170 7.09 12.28 27.93
C VAL A 170 6.24 11.01 28.14
N ASN A 171 4.93 11.18 27.97
CA ASN A 171 3.97 10.08 28.00
C ASN A 171 3.48 9.74 26.58
N LEU A 172 4.00 8.66 25.99
CA LEU A 172 3.64 8.25 24.62
C LEU A 172 2.15 7.88 24.48
N LYS A 173 1.49 7.45 25.56
CA LYS A 173 0.04 7.15 25.53
C LYS A 173 -0.77 8.44 25.36
N GLU A 174 -0.44 9.48 26.11
CA GLU A 174 -1.10 10.78 25.97
C GLU A 174 -0.92 11.35 24.56
N ILE A 175 0.26 11.19 23.96
CA ILE A 175 0.52 11.60 22.58
C ILE A 175 -0.35 10.78 21.61
N ALA A 176 -0.48 9.47 21.82
CA ALA A 176 -1.33 8.62 20.99
C ALA A 176 -2.82 9.01 21.05
N VAL A 177 -3.32 9.41 22.22
CA VAL A 177 -4.68 9.95 22.38
C VAL A 177 -4.82 11.29 21.64
N ALA A 178 -3.85 12.19 21.80
CA ALA A 178 -3.88 13.53 21.21
C ALA A 178 -3.71 13.54 19.67
N THR A 179 -3.27 12.43 19.08
CA THR A 179 -3.01 12.28 17.63
C THR A 179 -4.13 11.56 16.89
N GLN A 180 -5.38 11.74 17.28
CA GLN A 180 -6.53 11.19 16.55
C GLN A 180 -6.47 11.63 15.08
N ASN A 181 -6.81 10.71 14.15
CA ASN A 181 -6.79 10.94 12.69
C ASN A 181 -5.40 11.19 12.08
N TYR A 182 -4.31 10.93 12.82
CA TYR A 182 -2.97 10.97 12.25
C TYR A 182 -2.64 9.67 11.52
N SER A 183 -2.07 9.80 10.33
CA SER A 183 -1.43 8.69 9.62
C SER A 183 -0.06 8.36 10.23
N GLY A 184 0.53 7.23 9.86
CA GLY A 184 1.89 6.89 10.26
C GLY A 184 2.93 7.94 9.81
N ALA A 185 2.69 8.58 8.65
CA ALA A 185 3.54 9.65 8.14
C ALA A 185 3.42 10.94 9.00
N ASP A 186 2.21 11.27 9.46
CA ASP A 186 1.99 12.42 10.34
C ASP A 186 2.66 12.20 11.70
N LEU A 187 2.58 10.99 12.25
CA LEU A 187 3.27 10.63 13.49
C LEU A 187 4.79 10.73 13.35
N ALA A 188 5.34 10.30 12.22
CA ALA A 188 6.77 10.46 11.94
C ALA A 188 7.16 11.93 11.80
N ALA A 189 6.31 12.74 11.17
CA ALA A 189 6.51 14.19 11.09
C ALA A 189 6.45 14.85 12.47
N LEU A 190 5.52 14.45 13.33
CA LEU A 190 5.38 14.92 14.71
C LEU A 190 6.64 14.61 15.53
N CYS A 191 7.12 13.38 15.51
CA CYS A 191 8.34 12.99 16.22
C CYS A 191 9.56 13.78 15.75
N ARG A 192 9.68 14.00 14.43
CA ARG A 192 10.74 14.82 13.86
C ARG A 192 10.64 16.27 14.29
N GLU A 193 9.45 16.85 14.27
CA GLU A 193 9.23 18.24 14.67
C GLU A 193 9.55 18.45 16.15
N ALA A 194 9.15 17.52 17.03
CA ALA A 194 9.50 17.57 18.45
C ALA A 194 11.03 17.54 18.65
N ALA A 195 11.76 16.70 17.90
CA ALA A 195 13.21 16.66 17.94
C ALA A 195 13.85 17.97 17.44
N VAL A 196 13.33 18.56 16.36
CA VAL A 196 13.80 19.86 15.84
C VAL A 196 13.58 20.98 16.87
N LYS A 197 12.42 20.98 17.57
CA LYS A 197 12.16 21.98 18.65
C LYS A 197 13.15 21.83 19.80
N ALA A 198 13.43 20.63 20.25
CA ALA A 198 14.43 20.38 21.29
C ALA A 198 15.83 20.90 20.86
N MET A 199 16.22 20.64 19.61
CA MET A 199 17.49 21.14 19.05
C MET A 199 17.53 22.68 18.99
N GLN A 200 16.44 23.34 18.57
CA GLN A 200 16.34 24.80 18.53
C GLN A 200 16.49 25.42 19.92
N ASN A 201 16.00 24.74 20.94
CA ASN A 201 16.10 25.15 22.34
C ASN A 201 17.44 24.78 22.99
N ASN A 202 18.40 24.20 22.23
CA ASN A 202 19.69 23.70 22.71
C ASN A 202 19.58 22.71 23.88
N VAL A 203 18.51 21.89 23.92
CA VAL A 203 18.33 20.84 24.92
C VAL A 203 18.70 19.48 24.36
N SER A 204 19.26 18.61 25.21
CA SER A 204 19.73 17.28 24.82
C SER A 204 18.64 16.20 24.85
N LYS A 205 17.48 16.51 25.38
CA LYS A 205 16.35 15.57 25.52
C LYS A 205 15.07 16.21 25.01
N ILE A 206 14.25 15.42 24.36
CA ILE A 206 12.95 15.83 23.84
C ILE A 206 11.93 15.76 24.99
N SER A 207 11.26 16.85 25.28
CA SER A 207 10.29 16.99 26.37
C SER A 207 8.84 16.88 25.88
N SER A 208 7.90 16.75 26.80
CA SER A 208 6.46 16.82 26.51
C SER A 208 6.06 18.17 25.88
N ALA A 209 6.73 19.26 26.27
CA ALA A 209 6.50 20.58 25.69
C ALA A 209 6.88 20.66 24.20
N ASP A 210 7.94 19.97 23.78
CA ASP A 210 8.35 19.91 22.37
C ASP A 210 7.32 19.14 21.53
N PHE A 211 6.77 18.03 22.04
CA PHE A 211 5.64 17.34 21.40
C PHE A 211 4.39 18.20 21.34
N ALA A 212 4.06 18.93 22.41
CA ALA A 212 2.93 19.86 22.41
C ALA A 212 3.08 20.98 21.37
N ALA A 213 4.31 21.49 21.17
CA ALA A 213 4.61 22.44 20.11
C ALA A 213 4.46 21.81 18.72
N GLY A 214 4.93 20.57 18.53
CA GLY A 214 4.78 19.80 17.30
C GLY A 214 3.32 19.55 16.93
N LEU A 215 2.45 19.20 17.89
CA LEU A 215 1.00 19.01 17.69
C LEU A 215 0.28 20.29 17.18
N LYS A 216 0.78 21.47 17.53
CA LYS A 216 0.23 22.72 16.98
C LYS A 216 0.58 22.93 15.52
N GLN A 217 1.71 22.41 15.07
CA GLN A 217 2.26 22.61 13.73
C GLN A 217 1.84 21.51 12.76
N ILE A 218 1.92 20.25 13.19
CA ILE A 218 1.53 19.09 12.38
C ILE A 218 0.03 18.85 12.56
N LYS A 219 -0.71 18.90 11.45
CA LYS A 219 -2.15 18.62 11.44
C LYS A 219 -2.41 17.20 10.93
N PRO A 220 -3.51 16.55 11.36
CA PRO A 220 -3.88 15.25 10.84
C PRO A 220 -4.15 15.32 9.32
N SER A 221 -3.61 14.37 8.57
CA SER A 221 -3.84 14.26 7.13
C SER A 221 -5.14 13.52 6.80
N ILE A 222 -5.70 12.77 7.76
CA ILE A 222 -6.90 11.97 7.58
C ILE A 222 -8.08 12.73 8.19
N THR A 223 -8.99 13.23 7.33
CA THR A 223 -10.24 13.84 7.78
C THR A 223 -11.34 12.78 7.86
N ASN A 224 -12.40 13.05 8.64
CA ASN A 224 -13.57 12.17 8.72
C ASN A 224 -14.20 11.94 7.33
N GLU A 225 -14.13 12.92 6.43
CA GLU A 225 -14.61 12.80 5.05
C GLU A 225 -13.79 11.78 4.27
N VAL A 226 -12.45 11.80 4.42
CA VAL A 226 -11.54 10.84 3.80
C VAL A 226 -11.80 9.44 4.32
N GLU A 227 -11.96 9.27 5.63
CA GLU A 227 -12.27 7.99 6.26
C GLU A 227 -13.59 7.42 5.74
N THR A 228 -14.66 8.20 5.79
CA THR A 228 -15.99 7.82 5.26
C THR A 228 -15.95 7.48 3.77
N TRP A 229 -15.13 8.17 2.98
CA TRP A 229 -14.97 7.89 1.56
C TRP A 229 -14.32 6.51 1.32
N TYR A 230 -13.26 6.17 2.06
CA TYR A 230 -12.63 4.85 1.95
C TYR A 230 -13.55 3.74 2.47
N GLU A 231 -14.33 3.97 3.52
CA GLU A 231 -15.33 3.01 4.00
C GLU A 231 -16.36 2.71 2.93
N LYS A 232 -16.93 3.73 2.28
CA LYS A 232 -17.88 3.54 1.16
C LYS A 232 -17.27 2.75 0.01
N ILE A 233 -16.02 3.01 -0.34
CA ILE A 233 -15.32 2.25 -1.39
C ILE A 233 -15.13 0.81 -0.94
N ASN A 234 -14.69 0.58 0.30
CA ASN A 234 -14.52 -0.76 0.84
C ASN A 234 -15.83 -1.55 0.82
N ASP A 235 -16.94 -0.94 1.22
CA ASP A 235 -18.27 -1.55 1.18
C ASP A 235 -18.72 -1.82 -0.25
N GLY A 236 -18.49 -0.88 -1.18
CA GLY A 236 -18.77 -1.07 -2.61
C GLY A 236 -17.93 -2.17 -3.24
N ILE A 237 -16.67 -2.28 -2.87
CA ILE A 237 -15.76 -3.35 -3.29
C ILE A 237 -16.17 -4.70 -2.68
N SER A 238 -16.63 -4.71 -1.42
CA SER A 238 -17.11 -5.91 -0.72
C SER A 238 -18.43 -6.43 -1.30
N ASN A 239 -19.29 -5.55 -1.79
CA ASN A 239 -20.58 -5.92 -2.41
C ASN A 239 -20.43 -6.49 -3.83
N VAL A 240 -19.27 -6.36 -4.47
CA VAL A 240 -18.95 -7.00 -5.76
C VAL A 240 -18.54 -8.47 -5.58
N ILE A 241 -18.21 -8.88 -4.37
CA ILE A 241 -18.04 -10.30 -4.02
C ILE A 241 -19.45 -10.81 -3.64
N PRO A 242 -20.06 -11.75 -4.39
CA PRO A 242 -21.33 -12.35 -3.98
C PRO A 242 -21.16 -12.91 -2.57
N LYS A 243 -21.98 -12.45 -1.62
CA LYS A 243 -22.04 -13.08 -0.30
C LYS A 243 -22.35 -14.56 -0.51
N GLU A 244 -21.73 -15.45 0.26
CA GLU A 244 -21.97 -16.89 0.16
C GLU A 244 -23.46 -17.29 0.23
N SER A 245 -24.32 -16.41 0.77
CA SER A 245 -25.77 -16.58 0.77
C SER A 245 -26.42 -16.57 -0.63
N ASP A 246 -25.77 -15.98 -1.64
CA ASP A 246 -26.34 -15.90 -2.99
C ASP A 246 -25.98 -17.09 -3.88
N ARG A 247 -25.13 -17.99 -3.40
CA ARG A 247 -24.76 -19.24 -4.10
C ARG A 247 -25.82 -20.35 -4.01
N ALA A 248 -26.87 -20.17 -3.20
CA ALA A 248 -27.93 -21.15 -3.00
C ALA A 248 -29.01 -21.16 -4.12
N PHE A 249 -28.87 -20.32 -5.16
CA PHE A 249 -29.89 -20.17 -6.21
C PHE A 249 -29.53 -20.76 -7.59
N TYR A 250 -28.39 -21.44 -7.72
CA TYR A 250 -28.04 -22.19 -8.93
C TYR A 250 -27.70 -23.64 -8.55
N GLY A 251 -28.74 -24.39 -8.21
CA GLY A 251 -28.75 -25.85 -8.14
C GLY A 251 -29.31 -26.41 -9.43
#